data_6078820b5d6e66786a44f37076bd4069
#
_entry.id   6078820b5d6e66786a44f37076bd4069
#
_cell.length_a   1.000
_cell.length_b   1.000
_cell.length_c   1.000
_cell.angle_alpha   90.00
_cell.angle_beta   90.00
_cell.angle_gamma   90.00
#
_symmetry.space_group_name_H-M   'P 1'
#
loop_
_entity.id
_entity.type
_entity.pdbx_description
1 polymer ?
#
loop_
_entity_poly.entity_id
_entity_poly.type
_entity_poly.pdbx_seq_one_letter_code
_entity_poly.pdbx_strand_id
1 'polypeptide(L)'
;MSLNAVTELAAFATNAVTQADRLIALAGQGLNWMKQTLPSEYIRIGLTGLDPSQRFFIGGSEGGNPKSNSTITTIGEVLSDQNYEEAIQWLTVSCLVEICSFWRSNTCKVLAAELGIAEPKHFKEPVLEAAVLRRNDYIHNLGKAGHLLLATGPFAAIQEGDLIQISQDELRDFRNFLASSLLDIEPSEWIDFASGKKHRSESICQ
;
A
#
# COMPACT_ATOMS: atom_id res chain seq x y z
N MET A 1 -27.37 -12.07 4.55
CA MET A 1 -26.17 -11.50 3.92
C MET A 1 -25.15 -11.20 4.99
N SER A 2 -23.95 -11.68 4.87
CA SER A 2 -22.91 -11.54 5.89
C SER A 2 -22.29 -10.14 5.83
N LEU A 3 -22.98 -9.19 6.42
CA LEU A 3 -22.41 -7.89 6.79
C LEU A 3 -21.04 -8.09 7.50
N ASN A 4 -20.85 -9.24 8.15
CA ASN A 4 -19.63 -9.62 8.83
C ASN A 4 -18.41 -9.65 7.90
N ALA A 5 -18.49 -10.26 6.70
CA ALA A 5 -17.33 -10.38 5.82
C ALA A 5 -16.84 -9.02 5.29
N VAL A 6 -17.79 -8.09 5.03
CA VAL A 6 -17.47 -6.72 4.64
C VAL A 6 -16.90 -5.94 5.81
N THR A 7 -17.49 -6.09 7.00
CA THR A 7 -16.98 -5.47 8.23
C THR A 7 -15.58 -5.97 8.59
N GLU A 8 -15.31 -7.26 8.39
CA GLU A 8 -13.97 -7.83 8.59
C GLU A 8 -12.94 -7.27 7.59
N LEU A 9 -13.31 -7.10 6.32
CA LEU A 9 -12.45 -6.44 5.33
C LEU A 9 -12.16 -4.99 5.71
N ALA A 10 -13.17 -4.24 6.12
CA ALA A 10 -13.03 -2.84 6.54
C ALA A 10 -12.13 -2.72 7.78
N ALA A 11 -12.30 -3.61 8.76
CA ALA A 11 -11.47 -3.66 9.97
C ALA A 11 -10.01 -4.04 9.63
N PHE A 12 -9.82 -5.03 8.76
CA PHE A 12 -8.50 -5.42 8.28
C PHE A 12 -7.79 -4.27 7.57
N ALA A 13 -8.48 -3.62 6.61
CA ALA A 13 -7.94 -2.47 5.88
C ALA A 13 -7.59 -1.31 6.81
N THR A 14 -8.45 -1.00 7.78
CA THR A 14 -8.20 0.05 8.77
C THR A 14 -6.95 -0.24 9.58
N ASN A 15 -6.76 -1.48 10.02
CA ASN A 15 -5.58 -1.88 10.77
C ASN A 15 -4.31 -1.81 9.91
N ALA A 16 -4.33 -2.35 8.70
CA ALA A 16 -3.20 -2.35 7.77
C ALA A 16 -2.75 -0.92 7.43
N VAL A 17 -3.68 -0.03 7.06
CA VAL A 17 -3.36 1.38 6.75
C VAL A 17 -2.84 2.12 7.97
N THR A 18 -3.42 1.90 9.15
CA THR A 18 -2.93 2.52 10.39
C THR A 18 -1.51 2.08 10.73
N GLN A 19 -1.17 0.82 10.51
CA GLN A 19 0.19 0.33 10.72
C GLN A 19 1.17 0.93 9.70
N ALA A 20 0.81 1.00 8.42
CA ALA A 20 1.61 1.65 7.39
C ALA A 20 1.87 3.13 7.74
N ASP A 21 0.84 3.89 8.11
CA ASP A 21 0.96 5.29 8.52
C ASP A 21 1.90 5.47 9.72
N ARG A 22 1.83 4.58 10.72
CA ARG A 22 2.75 4.60 11.88
C ARG A 22 4.18 4.33 11.49
N LEU A 23 4.44 3.34 10.63
CA LEU A 23 5.79 3.03 10.16
C LEU A 23 6.39 4.18 9.35
N ILE A 24 5.61 4.81 8.48
CA ILE A 24 6.02 5.97 7.69
C ILE A 24 6.35 7.15 8.63
N ALA A 25 5.49 7.43 9.61
CA ALA A 25 5.73 8.50 10.57
C ALA A 25 7.01 8.26 11.41
N LEU A 26 7.22 7.04 11.88
CA LEU A 26 8.42 6.68 12.64
C LEU A 26 9.68 6.77 11.78
N ALA A 27 9.63 6.31 10.53
CA ALA A 27 10.76 6.42 9.59
C ALA A 27 11.10 7.89 9.31
N GLY A 28 10.09 8.75 9.08
CA GLY A 28 10.28 10.17 8.86
C GLY A 28 10.87 10.89 10.08
N GLN A 29 10.39 10.58 11.28
CA GLN A 29 10.95 11.12 12.53
C GLN A 29 12.40 10.67 12.72
N GLY A 30 12.70 9.39 12.46
CA GLY A 30 14.04 8.83 12.51
C GLY A 30 14.99 9.51 11.54
N LEU A 31 14.56 9.69 10.29
CA LEU A 31 15.35 10.37 9.25
C LEU A 31 15.64 11.83 9.66
N ASN A 32 14.63 12.56 10.11
CA ASN A 32 14.79 13.95 10.55
C ASN A 32 15.75 14.04 11.76
N TRP A 33 15.62 13.16 12.74
CA TRP A 33 16.52 13.09 13.87
C TRP A 33 17.96 12.82 13.41
N MET A 34 18.17 11.85 12.53
CA MET A 34 19.50 11.55 12.00
C MET A 34 20.12 12.73 11.27
N LYS A 35 19.35 13.40 10.38
CA LYS A 35 19.81 14.60 9.65
C LYS A 35 20.25 15.72 10.57
N GLN A 36 19.59 15.88 11.73
CA GLN A 36 19.92 16.93 12.70
C GLN A 36 21.07 16.54 13.61
N THR A 37 21.17 15.29 14.02
CA THR A 37 22.05 14.84 15.09
C THR A 37 23.41 14.33 14.57
N LEU A 38 23.43 13.58 13.47
CA LEU A 38 24.67 12.97 12.98
C LEU A 38 25.79 13.99 12.69
N PRO A 39 25.53 15.16 12.04
CA PRO A 39 26.59 16.13 11.80
C PRO A 39 27.29 16.60 13.06
N SER A 40 26.51 16.90 14.11
CA SER A 40 27.07 17.36 15.39
C SER A 40 27.83 16.25 16.14
N GLU A 41 27.35 15.02 16.08
CA GLU A 41 28.05 13.86 16.68
C GLU A 41 29.37 13.57 15.97
N TYR A 42 29.44 13.65 14.64
CA TYR A 42 30.70 13.49 13.91
C TYR A 42 31.74 14.53 14.31
N ILE A 43 31.33 15.80 14.44
CA ILE A 43 32.23 16.86 14.91
C ILE A 43 32.68 16.59 16.36
N ARG A 44 31.77 16.14 17.23
CA ARG A 44 32.06 15.83 18.63
C ARG A 44 33.12 14.73 18.79
N ILE A 45 33.17 13.73 17.90
CA ILE A 45 34.17 12.66 17.91
C ILE A 45 35.42 13.00 17.08
N GLY A 46 35.58 14.25 16.64
CA GLY A 46 36.79 14.74 15.97
C GLY A 46 36.84 14.49 14.48
N LEU A 47 35.74 14.16 13.84
CA LEU A 47 35.65 14.04 12.38
C LEU A 47 35.27 15.39 11.76
N THR A 48 35.82 15.69 10.59
CA THR A 48 35.65 16.99 9.91
C THR A 48 34.29 17.19 9.24
N GLY A 49 33.42 16.18 9.29
CA GLY A 49 32.07 16.21 8.74
C GLY A 49 31.56 14.82 8.38
N LEU A 50 30.30 14.75 7.96
CA LEU A 50 29.72 13.53 7.43
C LEU A 50 30.28 13.25 6.03
N ASP A 51 30.86 12.06 5.85
CA ASP A 51 31.18 11.53 4.53
C ASP A 51 29.98 10.70 4.03
N PRO A 52 29.24 11.18 3.01
CA PRO A 52 28.10 10.45 2.45
C PRO A 52 28.47 9.07 1.92
N SER A 53 29.73 8.85 1.52
CA SER A 53 30.21 7.56 1.01
C SER A 53 30.58 6.56 2.10
N GLN A 54 30.62 6.99 3.36
CA GLN A 54 30.94 6.13 4.48
C GLN A 54 29.92 5.01 4.60
N ARG A 55 30.43 3.78 4.56
CA ARG A 55 29.61 2.57 4.67
C ARG A 55 29.37 2.20 6.14
N PHE A 56 28.19 1.69 6.40
CA PHE A 56 27.84 1.05 7.64
C PHE A 56 26.90 -0.12 7.44
N PHE A 57 26.73 -0.92 8.47
CA PHE A 57 25.91 -2.12 8.39
C PHE A 57 24.59 -1.90 9.12
N ILE A 58 23.48 -2.21 8.40
CA ILE A 58 22.17 -2.34 9.04
C ILE A 58 21.96 -3.83 9.34
N GLY A 59 21.80 -4.18 10.60
CA GLY A 59 21.70 -5.56 11.09
C GLY A 59 22.79 -5.89 12.09
N GLY A 60 22.95 -7.19 12.37
CA GLY A 60 23.97 -7.62 13.33
C GLY A 60 25.36 -7.66 12.72
N SER A 61 26.37 -7.32 13.53
CA SER A 61 27.77 -7.64 13.26
C SER A 61 28.32 -8.56 14.34
N GLU A 62 29.25 -9.43 13.97
CA GLU A 62 29.95 -10.33 14.87
C GLU A 62 31.47 -10.19 14.62
N GLY A 63 32.20 -9.77 15.65
CA GLY A 63 33.65 -9.53 15.51
C GLY A 63 34.01 -8.45 14.47
N GLY A 64 33.11 -7.47 14.22
CA GLY A 64 33.30 -6.41 13.23
C GLY A 64 32.95 -6.81 11.78
N ASN A 65 32.56 -8.07 11.56
CA ASN A 65 32.08 -8.54 10.25
C ASN A 65 30.54 -8.54 10.20
N PRO A 66 29.93 -8.16 9.05
CA PRO A 66 28.48 -8.21 8.90
C PRO A 66 27.99 -9.66 8.98
N LYS A 67 26.87 -9.89 9.70
CA LYS A 67 26.16 -11.18 9.64
C LYS A 67 25.56 -11.36 8.21
N SER A 68 25.27 -12.60 7.86
CA SER A 68 24.73 -12.94 6.53
C SER A 68 23.43 -12.23 6.16
N ASN A 69 22.71 -11.73 7.16
CA ASN A 69 21.46 -10.95 6.98
C ASN A 69 21.65 -9.43 7.15
N SER A 70 22.89 -8.96 7.20
CA SER A 70 23.19 -7.52 7.30
C SER A 70 23.17 -6.88 5.92
N THR A 71 22.61 -5.69 5.83
CA THR A 71 22.65 -4.86 4.64
C THR A 71 23.77 -3.84 4.78
N ILE A 72 24.61 -3.72 3.75
CA ILE A 72 25.62 -2.66 3.66
C ILE A 72 24.97 -1.47 2.97
N THR A 73 25.08 -0.31 3.58
CA THR A 73 24.55 0.95 3.03
C THR A 73 25.54 2.09 3.33
N THR A 74 25.31 3.24 2.74
CA THR A 74 26.08 4.45 3.00
C THR A 74 25.27 5.47 3.79
N ILE A 75 25.96 6.40 4.45
CA ILE A 75 25.29 7.51 5.15
C ILE A 75 24.44 8.32 4.17
N GLY A 76 24.94 8.57 2.96
CA GLY A 76 24.21 9.29 1.92
C GLY A 76 22.90 8.61 1.52
N GLU A 77 22.91 7.28 1.36
CA GLU A 77 21.71 6.50 1.06
C GLU A 77 20.68 6.56 2.20
N VAL A 78 21.13 6.41 3.45
CA VAL A 78 20.21 6.44 4.61
C VAL A 78 19.60 7.81 4.84
N LEU A 79 20.35 8.89 4.56
CA LEU A 79 19.86 10.26 4.71
C LEU A 79 19.17 10.82 3.44
N SER A 80 19.04 10.00 2.39
CA SER A 80 18.41 10.39 1.13
C SER A 80 16.90 10.52 1.28
N ASP A 81 16.37 11.68 0.89
CA ASP A 81 14.92 11.89 0.79
C ASP A 81 14.31 10.99 -0.28
N GLN A 82 15.04 10.75 -1.40
CA GLN A 82 14.57 9.85 -2.45
C GLN A 82 14.38 8.43 -1.94
N ASN A 83 15.34 7.88 -1.18
CA ASN A 83 15.20 6.53 -0.62
C ASN A 83 14.06 6.47 0.40
N TYR A 84 13.79 7.55 1.12
CA TYR A 84 12.65 7.64 2.01
C TYR A 84 11.32 7.62 1.25
N GLU A 85 11.19 8.38 0.16
CA GLU A 85 10.01 8.37 -0.71
C GLU A 85 9.79 6.99 -1.36
N GLU A 86 10.85 6.34 -1.81
CA GLU A 86 10.78 4.97 -2.34
C GLU A 86 10.29 3.97 -1.27
N ALA A 87 10.75 4.12 -0.02
CA ALA A 87 10.29 3.29 1.09
C ALA A 87 8.81 3.53 1.42
N ILE A 88 8.34 4.78 1.39
CA ILE A 88 6.92 5.12 1.54
C ILE A 88 6.12 4.43 0.45
N GLN A 89 6.54 4.58 -0.81
CA GLN A 89 5.87 3.96 -1.96
C GLN A 89 5.79 2.45 -1.82
N TRP A 90 6.86 1.80 -1.38
CA TRP A 90 6.88 0.37 -1.13
C TRP A 90 5.90 -0.04 -0.03
N LEU A 91 5.84 0.70 1.07
CA LEU A 91 4.92 0.43 2.19
C LEU A 91 3.45 0.61 1.77
N THR A 92 3.12 1.66 1.03
CA THR A 92 1.75 1.92 0.58
C THR A 92 1.26 0.85 -0.39
N VAL A 93 2.09 0.46 -1.35
CA VAL A 93 1.74 -0.61 -2.29
C VAL A 93 1.66 -1.97 -1.60
N SER A 94 2.57 -2.27 -0.66
CA SER A 94 2.50 -3.51 0.12
C SER A 94 1.21 -3.60 0.93
N CYS A 95 0.78 -2.51 1.53
CA CYS A 95 -0.49 -2.43 2.24
C CYS A 95 -1.68 -2.71 1.29
N LEU A 96 -1.70 -2.10 0.09
CA LEU A 96 -2.72 -2.40 -0.93
C LEU A 96 -2.72 -3.88 -1.31
N VAL A 97 -1.55 -4.48 -1.51
CA VAL A 97 -1.40 -5.91 -1.84
C VAL A 97 -2.02 -6.80 -0.76
N GLU A 98 -1.80 -6.48 0.51
CA GLU A 98 -2.37 -7.22 1.64
C GLU A 98 -3.89 -7.10 1.68
N ILE A 99 -4.44 -5.90 1.53
CA ILE A 99 -5.89 -5.67 1.51
C ILE A 99 -6.54 -6.42 0.34
N CYS A 100 -5.98 -6.35 -0.86
CA CYS A 100 -6.48 -7.07 -2.03
C CYS A 100 -6.37 -8.59 -1.87
N SER A 101 -5.35 -9.08 -1.18
CA SER A 101 -5.17 -10.50 -0.90
C SER A 101 -6.22 -10.99 0.10
N PHE A 102 -6.50 -10.22 1.14
CA PHE A 102 -7.57 -10.51 2.09
C PHE A 102 -8.95 -10.51 1.42
N TRP A 103 -9.23 -9.50 0.59
CA TRP A 103 -10.43 -9.43 -0.23
C TRP A 103 -10.64 -10.72 -1.03
N ARG A 104 -9.65 -11.13 -1.82
CA ARG A 104 -9.76 -12.30 -2.70
C ARG A 104 -9.83 -13.63 -1.96
N SER A 105 -9.06 -13.78 -0.89
CA SER A 105 -8.99 -15.05 -0.16
C SER A 105 -10.17 -15.30 0.76
N ASN A 106 -10.75 -14.27 1.30
CA ASN A 106 -11.79 -14.33 2.34
C ASN A 106 -13.11 -13.71 1.88
N THR A 107 -13.20 -12.39 1.86
CA THR A 107 -14.46 -11.66 1.70
C THR A 107 -15.16 -11.97 0.39
N CYS A 108 -14.45 -11.94 -0.73
CA CYS A 108 -15.01 -12.21 -2.05
C CYS A 108 -15.63 -13.61 -2.15
N LYS A 109 -15.03 -14.62 -1.55
CA LYS A 109 -15.54 -15.99 -1.54
C LYS A 109 -16.82 -16.12 -0.73
N VAL A 110 -16.88 -15.48 0.44
CA VAL A 110 -18.06 -15.50 1.31
C VAL A 110 -19.23 -14.81 0.60
N LEU A 111 -19.00 -13.61 0.07
CA LEU A 111 -20.03 -12.86 -0.64
C LEU A 111 -20.52 -13.59 -1.90
N ALA A 112 -19.61 -14.16 -2.69
CA ALA A 112 -19.98 -14.93 -3.87
C ALA A 112 -20.86 -16.14 -3.52
N ALA A 113 -20.51 -16.88 -2.46
CA ALA A 113 -21.30 -18.01 -1.98
C ALA A 113 -22.71 -17.60 -1.53
N GLU A 114 -22.81 -16.50 -0.78
CA GLU A 114 -24.10 -15.98 -0.32
C GLU A 114 -24.99 -15.46 -1.44
N LEU A 115 -24.40 -14.89 -2.48
CA LEU A 115 -25.12 -14.41 -3.67
C LEU A 115 -25.40 -15.51 -4.70
N GLY A 116 -24.97 -16.76 -4.43
CA GLY A 116 -25.15 -17.89 -5.35
C GLY A 116 -24.27 -17.77 -6.62
N ILE A 117 -23.17 -17.01 -6.57
CA ILE A 117 -22.24 -16.86 -7.68
C ILE A 117 -21.28 -18.04 -7.66
N ALA A 118 -21.29 -18.84 -8.73
CA ALA A 118 -20.49 -20.07 -8.81
C ALA A 118 -18.98 -19.85 -8.70
N GLU A 119 -18.48 -18.74 -9.25
CA GLU A 119 -17.06 -18.41 -9.24
C GLU A 119 -16.82 -17.02 -8.63
N PRO A 120 -16.09 -16.90 -7.50
CA PRO A 120 -15.80 -15.62 -6.84
C PRO A 120 -15.17 -14.56 -7.75
N LYS A 121 -14.40 -14.97 -8.77
CA LYS A 121 -13.80 -14.04 -9.74
C LYS A 121 -14.81 -13.24 -10.57
N HIS A 122 -16.08 -13.69 -10.63
CA HIS A 122 -17.17 -12.97 -11.29
C HIS A 122 -17.82 -11.90 -10.41
N PHE A 123 -17.48 -11.87 -9.13
CA PHE A 123 -17.90 -10.80 -8.26
C PHE A 123 -16.97 -9.59 -8.46
N LYS A 124 -17.50 -8.52 -9.01
CA LYS A 124 -16.75 -7.31 -9.36
C LYS A 124 -17.40 -6.08 -8.76
N GLU A 125 -16.70 -5.45 -7.85
CA GLU A 125 -16.99 -4.11 -7.38
C GLU A 125 -15.94 -3.16 -8.00
N PRO A 126 -16.33 -2.03 -8.63
CA PRO A 126 -15.42 -1.23 -9.46
C PRO A 126 -14.15 -0.75 -8.75
N VAL A 127 -14.27 -0.26 -7.51
CA VAL A 127 -13.12 0.25 -6.76
C VAL A 127 -12.19 -0.88 -6.31
N LEU A 128 -12.76 -2.01 -5.86
CA LEU A 128 -11.99 -3.20 -5.51
C LEU A 128 -11.32 -3.82 -6.73
N GLU A 129 -11.99 -3.85 -7.89
CA GLU A 129 -11.36 -4.33 -9.13
C GLU A 129 -10.21 -3.41 -9.57
N ALA A 130 -10.37 -2.09 -9.46
CA ALA A 130 -9.32 -1.13 -9.74
C ALA A 130 -8.10 -1.31 -8.80
N ALA A 131 -8.33 -1.58 -7.52
CA ALA A 131 -7.27 -1.93 -6.55
C ALA A 131 -6.55 -3.22 -6.94
N VAL A 132 -7.33 -4.25 -7.30
CA VAL A 132 -6.80 -5.56 -7.71
C VAL A 132 -5.99 -5.49 -9.01
N LEU A 133 -6.40 -4.68 -10.00
CA LEU A 133 -5.65 -4.46 -11.22
C LEU A 133 -4.29 -3.82 -10.93
N ARG A 134 -4.24 -2.76 -10.10
CA ARG A 134 -2.98 -2.12 -9.68
C ARG A 134 -2.06 -3.09 -8.95
N ARG A 135 -2.62 -3.88 -8.03
CA ARG A 135 -1.87 -4.93 -7.33
C ARG A 135 -1.30 -5.95 -8.30
N ASN A 136 -2.07 -6.41 -9.27
CA ASN A 136 -1.62 -7.42 -10.23
C ASN A 136 -0.48 -6.88 -11.10
N ASP A 137 -0.64 -5.68 -11.64
CA ASP A 137 0.39 -5.04 -12.46
C ASP A 137 1.65 -4.78 -11.66
N TYR A 138 1.53 -4.33 -10.39
CA TYR A 138 2.69 -4.16 -9.53
C TYR A 138 3.48 -5.46 -9.33
N ILE A 139 2.77 -6.58 -9.09
CA ILE A 139 3.43 -7.87 -8.82
C ILE A 139 3.98 -8.51 -10.10
N HIS A 140 3.23 -8.47 -11.20
CA HIS A 140 3.55 -9.23 -12.41
C HIS A 140 4.31 -8.44 -13.47
N ASN A 141 4.24 -7.10 -13.44
CA ASN A 141 4.84 -6.21 -14.42
C ASN A 141 5.96 -5.35 -13.82
N LEU A 142 6.63 -5.83 -12.78
CA LEU A 142 7.77 -5.16 -12.13
C LEU A 142 7.43 -3.72 -11.68
N GLY A 143 6.24 -3.52 -11.15
CA GLY A 143 5.77 -2.22 -10.66
C GLY A 143 5.25 -1.27 -11.74
N LYS A 144 5.10 -1.73 -12.99
CA LYS A 144 4.59 -0.90 -14.10
C LYS A 144 3.18 -1.29 -14.48
N ALA A 145 2.39 -0.32 -14.93
CA ALA A 145 1.07 -0.57 -15.50
C ALA A 145 1.20 -1.32 -16.83
N GLY A 146 0.58 -2.50 -16.92
CA GLY A 146 0.57 -3.32 -18.14
C GLY A 146 -0.42 -2.81 -19.20
N HIS A 147 -1.30 -1.88 -18.82
CA HIS A 147 -2.29 -1.23 -19.66
C HIS A 147 -2.76 0.07 -18.99
N LEU A 148 -3.56 0.88 -19.70
CA LEU A 148 -4.18 2.07 -19.12
C LEU A 148 -5.06 1.67 -17.93
N LEU A 149 -4.71 2.13 -16.74
CA LEU A 149 -5.53 2.01 -15.54
C LEU A 149 -6.38 3.29 -15.39
N LEU A 150 -7.68 3.15 -15.46
CA LEU A 150 -8.60 4.29 -15.38
C LEU A 150 -8.69 4.81 -13.94
N ALA A 151 -8.97 6.10 -13.83
CA ALA A 151 -9.35 6.70 -12.54
C ALA A 151 -10.64 6.02 -12.04
N THR A 152 -10.62 5.52 -10.80
CA THR A 152 -11.78 4.81 -10.22
C THR A 152 -11.79 4.99 -8.71
N GLY A 153 -12.84 5.60 -8.18
CA GLY A 153 -12.91 5.92 -6.75
C GLY A 153 -11.71 6.75 -6.30
N PRO A 154 -10.96 6.30 -5.28
CA PRO A 154 -9.81 7.03 -4.77
C PRO A 154 -8.57 6.97 -5.68
N PHE A 155 -8.55 6.09 -6.67
CA PHE A 155 -7.36 5.82 -7.48
C PHE A 155 -7.29 6.71 -8.71
N ALA A 156 -6.18 7.44 -8.89
CA ALA A 156 -5.88 8.20 -10.08
C ALA A 156 -5.64 7.30 -11.31
N ALA A 157 -5.78 7.86 -12.51
CA ALA A 157 -5.42 7.16 -13.74
C ALA A 157 -3.90 6.98 -13.86
N ILE A 158 -3.47 5.82 -14.40
CA ILE A 158 -2.05 5.52 -14.66
C ILE A 158 -1.92 5.08 -16.13
N GLN A 159 -1.00 5.68 -16.86
CA GLN A 159 -0.74 5.32 -18.26
C GLN A 159 -0.02 3.97 -18.37
N GLU A 160 -0.21 3.27 -19.47
CA GLU A 160 0.54 2.05 -19.77
C GLU A 160 2.05 2.32 -19.78
N GLY A 161 2.80 1.47 -19.08
CA GLY A 161 4.25 1.58 -18.92
C GLY A 161 4.72 2.46 -17.76
N ASP A 162 3.86 3.32 -17.19
CA ASP A 162 4.20 4.13 -16.03
C ASP A 162 4.33 3.28 -14.77
N LEU A 163 5.09 3.78 -13.80
CA LEU A 163 5.19 3.15 -12.48
C LEU A 163 3.86 3.24 -11.75
N ILE A 164 3.47 2.14 -11.13
CA ILE A 164 2.33 2.10 -10.22
C ILE A 164 2.73 2.78 -8.92
N GLN A 165 2.17 3.94 -8.70
CA GLN A 165 2.32 4.71 -7.48
C GLN A 165 0.98 4.80 -6.77
N ILE A 166 1.00 4.60 -5.46
CA ILE A 166 -0.17 4.73 -4.59
C ILE A 166 0.22 5.71 -3.49
N SER A 167 -0.41 6.86 -3.48
CA SER A 167 -0.21 7.85 -2.42
C SER A 167 -0.82 7.38 -1.10
N GLN A 168 -0.34 7.93 0.01
CA GLN A 168 -0.94 7.68 1.33
C GLN A 168 -2.41 8.12 1.37
N ASP A 169 -2.75 9.21 0.68
CA ASP A 169 -4.12 9.72 0.65
C ASP A 169 -5.03 8.79 -0.15
N GLU A 170 -4.61 8.30 -1.33
CA GLU A 170 -5.36 7.28 -2.07
C GLU A 170 -5.59 6.02 -1.22
N LEU A 171 -4.59 5.58 -0.46
CA LEU A 171 -4.71 4.42 0.41
C LEU A 171 -5.69 4.67 1.57
N ARG A 172 -5.67 5.87 2.18
CA ARG A 172 -6.61 6.28 3.23
C ARG A 172 -8.04 6.39 2.69
N ASP A 173 -8.20 6.95 1.50
CA ASP A 173 -9.51 7.08 0.85
C ASP A 173 -10.06 5.72 0.44
N PHE A 174 -9.20 4.80 0.00
CA PHE A 174 -9.58 3.41 -0.25
C PHE A 174 -10.05 2.72 1.04
N ARG A 175 -9.34 2.88 2.15
CA ARG A 175 -9.79 2.40 3.47
C ARG A 175 -11.14 3.00 3.85
N ASN A 176 -11.34 4.30 3.67
CA ASN A 176 -12.59 4.98 3.98
C ASN A 176 -13.75 4.45 3.12
N PHE A 177 -13.49 4.20 1.83
CA PHE A 177 -14.43 3.55 0.94
C PHE A 177 -14.87 2.17 1.48
N LEU A 178 -13.91 1.34 1.90
CA LEU A 178 -14.21 0.02 2.45
C LEU A 178 -14.99 0.10 3.76
N ALA A 179 -14.72 1.10 4.59
CA ALA A 179 -15.35 1.26 5.91
C ALA A 179 -16.75 1.87 5.86
N SER A 180 -17.09 2.66 4.83
CA SER A 180 -18.37 3.35 4.74
C SER A 180 -19.14 2.95 3.49
N SER A 181 -18.62 3.25 2.32
CA SER A 181 -19.36 3.12 1.07
C SER A 181 -19.66 1.68 0.68
N LEU A 182 -18.78 0.74 1.04
CA LEU A 182 -19.00 -0.67 0.77
C LEU A 182 -20.10 -1.26 1.68
N LEU A 183 -20.19 -0.77 2.92
CA LEU A 183 -21.23 -1.20 3.88
C LEU A 183 -22.61 -0.64 3.55
N ASP A 184 -22.69 0.49 2.87
CA ASP A 184 -23.93 1.16 2.52
C ASP A 184 -24.59 0.60 1.24
N ILE A 185 -23.97 -0.40 0.60
CA ILE A 185 -24.53 -1.03 -0.60
C ILE A 185 -25.72 -1.92 -0.22
N GLU A 186 -26.89 -1.61 -0.76
CA GLU A 186 -28.08 -2.43 -0.57
C GLU A 186 -27.91 -3.84 -1.15
N PRO A 187 -28.53 -4.88 -0.55
CA PRO A 187 -28.40 -6.27 -1.02
C PRO A 187 -28.73 -6.48 -2.50
N SER A 188 -29.70 -5.74 -3.04
CA SER A 188 -30.05 -5.80 -4.46
C SER A 188 -28.97 -5.25 -5.39
N GLU A 189 -28.19 -4.27 -4.93
CA GLU A 189 -27.08 -3.68 -5.67
C GLU A 189 -25.89 -4.63 -5.75
N TRP A 190 -25.64 -5.45 -4.73
CA TRP A 190 -24.61 -6.49 -4.75
C TRP A 190 -24.78 -7.48 -5.89
N ILE A 191 -26.04 -7.86 -6.20
CA ILE A 191 -26.36 -8.75 -7.32
C ILE A 191 -26.04 -8.06 -8.63
N ASP A 192 -26.33 -6.78 -8.75
CA ASP A 192 -26.05 -5.99 -9.95
C ASP A 192 -24.53 -5.82 -10.18
N PHE A 193 -23.75 -5.59 -9.14
CA PHE A 193 -22.27 -5.59 -9.20
C PHE A 193 -21.73 -6.94 -9.67
N ALA A 194 -22.23 -8.03 -9.09
CA ALA A 194 -21.82 -9.39 -9.44
C ALA A 194 -22.14 -9.74 -10.90
N SER A 195 -23.22 -9.18 -11.44
CA SER A 195 -23.64 -9.40 -12.83
C SER A 195 -22.98 -8.45 -13.83
N GLY A 196 -22.23 -7.45 -13.37
CA GLY A 196 -21.60 -6.42 -14.19
C GLY A 196 -22.60 -5.44 -14.85
N LYS A 197 -23.84 -5.40 -14.37
CA LYS A 197 -24.93 -4.62 -14.99
C LYS A 197 -25.06 -3.18 -14.48
N LYS A 198 -24.47 -2.86 -13.31
CA LYS A 198 -24.49 -1.49 -12.78
C LYS A 198 -23.07 -0.98 -12.48
N HIS A 199 -22.77 0.20 -13.00
CA HIS A 199 -21.62 0.99 -12.57
C HIS A 199 -22.11 2.05 -11.57
N ARG A 200 -21.55 2.06 -10.38
CA ARG A 200 -21.78 3.13 -9.37
C ARG A 200 -20.96 4.41 -9.69
N SER A 201 -20.68 4.67 -10.98
CA SER A 201 -19.81 5.76 -11.42
C SER A 201 -20.36 7.18 -11.18
N GLU A 202 -21.58 7.35 -10.71
CA GLU A 202 -22.20 8.67 -10.60
C GLU A 202 -22.32 9.27 -9.20
N SER A 203 -22.01 8.53 -8.12
CA SER A 203 -22.25 9.02 -6.75
C SER A 203 -21.00 9.38 -5.95
N ILE A 204 -19.79 9.23 -6.49
CA ILE A 204 -18.54 9.50 -5.75
C ILE A 204 -17.87 10.82 -6.15
N CYS A 205 -18.43 11.55 -7.10
CA CYS A 205 -17.97 12.88 -7.54
C CYS A 205 -19.00 13.97 -7.18
N GLN A 206 -19.34 14.13 -5.89
CA GLN A 206 -19.93 15.37 -5.36
C GLN A 206 -19.25 15.78 -4.08
#